data_11096e79fe5cf671b1e9cb76e4a38755
#
_entry.id   11096e79fe5cf671b1e9cb76e4a38755
#
_cell.length_a   1.000
_cell.length_b   1.000
_cell.length_c   1.000
_cell.angle_alpha   90.00
_cell.angle_beta   90.00
_cell.angle_gamma   90.00
#
_symmetry.space_group_name_H-M   'P 1'
#
loop_
_entity.id
_entity.type
_entity.pdbx_description
1 polymer ?
#
loop_
_entity_poly.entity_id
_entity_poly.type
_entity_poly.pdbx_seq_one_letter_code
_entity_poly.pdbx_strand_id
1 'polypeptide(L)'
;MAEIHVLAPIDGTVVPLEEVPDEVFAQKMAGDGVAIDPSGKVAVAPISGELVKLFPGGHAFGIAAAHDVELIVHLGLDTIELQGQGFKNIASEGQHVEPGTPVVEFDRAKVEALGRSVISPVVSSGAGTITRKASGAVRAGQDVLFVIEV
;
A
#
# COMPACT_ATOMS: atom_id res chain seq x y z
N MET A 1 -13.48 -14.30 16.80
CA MET A 1 -13.10 -13.55 15.60
C MET A 1 -11.83 -12.78 15.87
N ALA A 2 -10.94 -12.76 14.89
CA ALA A 2 -9.69 -12.01 15.00
C ALA A 2 -9.79 -10.70 14.23
N GLU A 3 -9.09 -9.68 14.72
CA GLU A 3 -8.92 -8.42 14.02
C GLU A 3 -7.46 -8.28 13.60
N ILE A 4 -7.23 -7.89 12.37
CA ILE A 4 -5.90 -7.59 11.86
C ILE A 4 -5.82 -6.09 11.62
N HIS A 5 -4.87 -5.42 12.31
CA HIS A 5 -4.65 -4.00 12.16
C HIS A 5 -3.65 -3.77 11.03
N VAL A 6 -4.08 -3.11 9.99
CA VAL A 6 -3.22 -2.72 8.87
C VAL A 6 -2.74 -1.30 9.15
N LEU A 7 -1.44 -1.13 9.29
CA LEU A 7 -0.86 0.19 9.56
C LEU A 7 -0.62 0.93 8.25
N ALA A 8 -0.47 2.25 8.32
CA ALA A 8 -0.17 3.02 7.13
C ALA A 8 1.20 2.61 6.58
N PRO A 9 1.32 2.32 5.28
CA PRO A 9 2.62 1.95 4.68
C PRO A 9 3.49 3.16 4.37
N ILE A 10 2.93 4.36 4.32
CA ILE A 10 3.68 5.58 4.02
C ILE A 10 2.99 6.75 4.72
N ASP A 11 3.78 7.75 5.12
CA ASP A 11 3.23 8.99 5.66
C ASP A 11 2.39 9.69 4.60
N GLY A 12 1.25 10.21 4.98
CA GLY A 12 0.41 10.96 4.06
C GLY A 12 -0.98 11.21 4.59
N THR A 13 -1.90 11.48 3.68
CA THR A 13 -3.30 11.75 3.99
C THR A 13 -4.18 10.69 3.33
N VAL A 14 -5.11 10.15 4.09
CA VAL A 14 -6.03 9.12 3.58
C VAL A 14 -6.97 9.71 2.54
N VAL A 15 -7.13 8.98 1.43
CA VAL A 15 -8.08 9.27 0.35
C VAL A 15 -9.04 8.10 0.28
N PRO A 16 -10.36 8.33 0.34
CA PRO A 16 -11.32 7.25 0.16
C PRO A 16 -11.09 6.54 -1.17
N LEU A 17 -11.20 5.22 -1.17
CA LEU A 17 -10.89 4.43 -2.37
C LEU A 17 -11.77 4.82 -3.55
N GLU A 18 -13.03 5.17 -3.29
CA GLU A 18 -14.00 5.60 -4.31
C GLU A 18 -13.58 6.88 -5.04
N GLU A 19 -12.69 7.68 -4.43
CA GLU A 19 -12.21 8.94 -5.00
C GLU A 19 -10.92 8.78 -5.82
N VAL A 20 -10.36 7.58 -5.87
CA VAL A 20 -9.15 7.32 -6.65
C VAL A 20 -9.49 7.41 -8.14
N PRO A 21 -8.72 8.19 -8.94
CA PRO A 21 -9.01 8.33 -10.38
C PRO A 21 -8.50 7.13 -11.19
N ASP A 22 -8.92 5.94 -10.81
CA ASP A 22 -8.59 4.67 -11.47
C ASP A 22 -9.73 3.71 -11.16
N GLU A 23 -10.45 3.24 -12.17
CA GLU A 23 -11.65 2.43 -11.99
C GLU A 23 -11.39 1.10 -11.27
N VAL A 24 -10.24 0.48 -11.53
CA VAL A 24 -9.90 -0.80 -10.89
C VAL A 24 -9.89 -0.65 -9.37
N PHE A 25 -9.33 0.45 -8.87
CA PHE A 25 -9.28 0.71 -7.44
C PHE A 25 -10.59 1.31 -6.92
N ALA A 26 -11.12 2.32 -7.60
CA ALA A 26 -12.32 3.03 -7.15
C ALA A 26 -13.54 2.11 -7.03
N GLN A 27 -13.65 1.11 -7.92
CA GLN A 27 -14.74 0.14 -7.92
C GLN A 27 -14.40 -1.13 -7.13
N LYS A 28 -13.29 -1.13 -6.41
CA LYS A 28 -12.85 -2.24 -5.55
C LYS A 28 -12.59 -3.54 -6.31
N MET A 29 -12.24 -3.45 -7.57
CA MET A 29 -11.97 -4.63 -8.40
C MET A 29 -10.69 -5.35 -7.96
N ALA A 30 -9.72 -4.61 -7.40
CA ALA A 30 -8.49 -5.18 -6.84
C ALA A 30 -8.60 -5.52 -5.36
N GLY A 31 -9.73 -5.20 -4.72
CA GLY A 31 -9.98 -5.39 -3.30
C GLY A 31 -10.48 -4.10 -2.64
N ASP A 32 -10.97 -4.21 -1.42
CA ASP A 32 -11.40 -3.05 -0.64
C ASP A 32 -10.23 -2.53 0.21
N GLY A 33 -10.25 -1.27 0.51
CA GLY A 33 -9.23 -0.60 1.31
C GLY A 33 -9.38 0.90 1.25
N VAL A 34 -8.25 1.60 1.31
CA VAL A 34 -8.17 3.05 1.15
C VAL A 34 -6.97 3.39 0.29
N ALA A 35 -6.85 4.65 -0.10
CA ALA A 35 -5.64 5.16 -0.73
C ALA A 35 -4.99 6.19 0.18
N ILE A 36 -3.74 6.53 -0.12
CA ILE A 36 -2.99 7.56 0.59
C ILE A 36 -2.44 8.54 -0.44
N ASP A 37 -2.56 9.83 -0.16
CA ASP A 37 -1.80 10.86 -0.86
C ASP A 37 -0.49 11.01 -0.08
N PRO A 38 0.63 10.45 -0.57
CA PRO A 38 1.83 10.30 0.24
C PRO A 38 2.61 11.60 0.40
N SER A 39 3.14 11.80 1.61
CA SER A 39 4.10 12.87 1.89
C SER A 39 5.47 12.30 2.27
N GLY A 40 5.53 11.02 2.61
CA GLY A 40 6.77 10.34 2.99
C GLY A 40 7.58 9.86 1.79
N LYS A 41 8.78 9.36 2.08
CA LYS A 41 9.75 8.93 1.06
C LYS A 41 10.03 7.43 1.09
N VAL A 42 9.53 6.73 2.10
CA VAL A 42 9.75 5.29 2.25
C VAL A 42 8.42 4.61 2.49
N ALA A 43 8.13 3.60 1.67
CA ALA A 43 7.00 2.72 1.91
C ALA A 43 7.49 1.56 2.77
N VAL A 44 6.75 1.29 3.84
CA VAL A 44 7.06 0.22 4.79
C VAL A 44 5.98 -0.85 4.74
N ALA A 45 6.28 -2.05 5.26
CA ALA A 45 5.27 -3.09 5.37
C ALA A 45 4.18 -2.64 6.33
N PRO A 46 2.90 -2.72 5.93
CA PRO A 46 1.78 -2.31 6.78
C PRO A 46 1.27 -3.43 7.67
N ILE A 47 1.76 -4.64 7.50
CA ILE A 47 1.27 -5.85 8.15
C ILE A 47 2.41 -6.86 8.24
N SER A 48 2.32 -7.78 9.19
CA SER A 48 3.27 -8.89 9.32
C SER A 48 2.96 -9.99 8.30
N GLY A 49 3.97 -10.55 7.67
CA GLY A 49 3.79 -11.65 6.74
C GLY A 49 4.97 -11.84 5.81
N GLU A 50 4.73 -12.59 4.73
CA GLU A 50 5.73 -12.81 3.70
C GLU A 50 5.53 -11.82 2.56
N LEU A 51 6.61 -11.18 2.12
CA LEU A 51 6.61 -10.31 0.96
C LEU A 51 6.58 -11.19 -0.29
N VAL A 52 5.37 -11.65 -0.65
CA VAL A 52 5.19 -12.65 -1.73
C VAL A 52 5.39 -12.07 -3.11
N LYS A 53 5.27 -10.75 -3.23
CA LYS A 53 5.47 -10.06 -4.50
C LYS A 53 6.14 -8.71 -4.26
N LEU A 54 7.22 -8.46 -4.97
CA LEU A 54 7.86 -7.15 -5.06
C LEU A 54 8.17 -6.91 -6.52
N PHE A 55 7.44 -6.02 -7.16
CA PHE A 55 7.66 -5.76 -8.58
C PHE A 55 9.05 -5.19 -8.81
N PRO A 56 9.77 -5.63 -9.85
CA PRO A 56 11.14 -5.19 -10.09
C PRO A 56 11.29 -3.67 -10.18
N GLY A 57 10.27 -2.99 -10.70
CA GLY A 57 10.24 -1.54 -10.77
C GLY A 57 9.94 -0.85 -9.44
N GLY A 58 9.52 -1.57 -8.41
CA GLY A 58 9.26 -1.01 -7.08
C GLY A 58 7.92 -0.29 -6.93
N HIS A 59 7.07 -0.28 -7.95
CA HIS A 59 5.81 0.46 -7.90
C HIS A 59 4.70 -0.23 -7.10
N ALA A 60 4.85 -1.51 -6.79
CA ALA A 60 3.85 -2.25 -6.04
C ALA A 60 4.47 -3.43 -5.31
N PHE A 61 3.84 -3.84 -4.21
CA PHE A 61 4.23 -5.06 -3.51
C PHE A 61 3.01 -5.68 -2.83
N GLY A 62 3.10 -6.99 -2.57
CA GLY A 62 2.05 -7.76 -1.92
C GLY A 62 2.59 -8.56 -0.75
N ILE A 63 1.81 -8.64 0.33
CA ILE A 63 2.15 -9.37 1.54
C ILE A 63 1.06 -10.39 1.82
N ALA A 64 1.47 -11.67 1.99
CA ALA A 64 0.57 -12.73 2.46
C ALA A 64 0.69 -12.82 3.98
N ALA A 65 -0.41 -12.53 4.66
CA ALA A 65 -0.48 -12.50 6.10
C ALA A 65 -1.25 -13.73 6.63
N ALA A 66 -1.40 -13.79 7.96
CA ALA A 66 -2.19 -14.82 8.61
C ALA A 66 -3.65 -14.77 8.16
N HIS A 67 -4.38 -15.87 8.36
CA HIS A 67 -5.83 -16.00 8.06
C HIS A 67 -6.19 -15.77 6.58
N ASP A 68 -5.28 -16.13 5.67
CA ASP A 68 -5.46 -15.97 4.21
C ASP A 68 -5.68 -14.52 3.77
N VAL A 69 -5.21 -13.56 4.55
CA VAL A 69 -5.25 -12.15 4.18
C VAL A 69 -4.09 -11.86 3.23
N GLU A 70 -4.39 -11.23 2.12
CA GLU A 70 -3.38 -10.69 1.19
C GLU A 70 -3.56 -9.19 1.06
N LEU A 71 -2.47 -8.46 1.21
CA LEU A 71 -2.49 -7.02 1.16
C LEU A 71 -1.62 -6.53 0.01
N ILE A 72 -2.16 -5.60 -0.76
CA ILE A 72 -1.45 -5.01 -1.90
C ILE A 72 -1.27 -3.52 -1.64
N VAL A 73 -0.03 -3.05 -1.79
CA VAL A 73 0.30 -1.63 -1.75
C VAL A 73 0.76 -1.25 -3.16
N HIS A 74 0.06 -0.30 -3.77
CA HIS A 74 0.38 0.19 -5.10
C HIS A 74 0.80 1.65 -4.99
N LEU A 75 2.06 1.94 -5.31
CA LEU A 75 2.62 3.28 -5.15
C LEU A 75 2.39 4.08 -6.44
N GLY A 76 1.42 4.98 -6.38
CA GLY A 76 0.98 5.77 -7.52
C GLY A 76 0.05 5.01 -8.44
N LEU A 77 -0.41 5.67 -9.50
CA LEU A 77 -1.31 5.10 -10.52
C LEU A 77 -0.58 5.04 -11.86
N ASP A 78 -0.71 3.90 -12.56
CA ASP A 78 -0.03 3.63 -13.84
C ASP A 78 1.50 3.77 -13.75
N THR A 79 2.06 3.60 -12.56
CA THR A 79 3.48 3.79 -12.30
C THR A 79 4.35 2.63 -12.80
N ILE A 80 3.75 1.51 -13.19
CA ILE A 80 4.46 0.43 -13.89
C ILE A 80 5.12 0.95 -15.17
N GLU A 81 4.50 1.93 -15.83
CA GLU A 81 4.99 2.52 -17.06
C GLU A 81 6.29 3.32 -16.89
N LEU A 82 6.64 3.67 -15.64
CA LEU A 82 7.86 4.42 -15.33
C LEU A 82 9.12 3.56 -15.32
N GLN A 83 8.97 2.24 -15.40
CA GLN A 83 10.08 1.28 -15.47
C GLN A 83 11.10 1.46 -14.33
N GLY A 84 10.59 1.72 -13.12
CA GLY A 84 11.40 1.87 -11.91
C GLY A 84 11.86 3.28 -11.61
N GLN A 85 11.63 4.24 -12.49
CA GLN A 85 12.01 5.62 -12.21
C GLN A 85 11.15 6.21 -11.09
N GLY A 86 11.79 6.69 -10.04
CA GLY A 86 11.12 7.22 -8.84
C GLY A 86 10.98 6.18 -7.73
N PHE A 87 11.47 4.96 -7.92
CA PHE A 87 11.38 3.88 -6.94
C PHE A 87 12.72 3.18 -6.75
N LYS A 88 12.97 2.71 -5.54
CA LYS A 88 14.14 1.89 -5.24
C LYS A 88 13.75 0.80 -4.24
N ASN A 89 13.89 -0.45 -4.64
CA ASN A 89 13.60 -1.58 -3.77
C ASN A 89 14.63 -1.67 -2.65
N ILE A 90 14.15 -1.81 -1.41
CA ILE A 90 14.98 -1.98 -0.21
C ILE A 90 14.90 -3.44 0.25
N ALA A 91 13.69 -3.98 0.34
CA ALA A 91 13.46 -5.37 0.75
C ALA A 91 13.62 -6.32 -0.44
N SER A 92 13.52 -7.60 -0.18
CA SER A 92 13.61 -8.66 -1.20
C SER A 92 12.34 -9.50 -1.20
N GLU A 93 11.88 -9.90 -2.39
CA GLU A 93 10.76 -10.81 -2.53
C GLU A 93 11.07 -12.13 -1.82
N GLY A 94 10.08 -12.66 -1.09
CA GLY A 94 10.22 -13.84 -0.27
C GLY A 94 10.63 -13.59 1.17
N GLN A 95 11.03 -12.35 1.50
CA GLN A 95 11.44 -11.97 2.84
C GLN A 95 10.23 -11.91 3.78
N HIS A 96 10.42 -12.36 5.03
CA HIS A 96 9.44 -12.10 6.08
C HIS A 96 9.55 -10.64 6.52
N VAL A 97 8.42 -9.96 6.67
CA VAL A 97 8.38 -8.56 7.09
C VAL A 97 7.46 -8.38 8.29
N GLU A 98 7.76 -7.35 9.08
CA GLU A 98 6.93 -6.89 10.18
C GLU A 98 6.44 -5.46 9.87
N PRO A 99 5.36 -4.99 10.51
CA PRO A 99 4.93 -3.61 10.30
C PRO A 99 6.08 -2.63 10.56
N GLY A 100 6.31 -1.73 9.61
CA GLY A 100 7.39 -0.76 9.71
C GLY A 100 8.68 -1.16 9.00
N THR A 101 8.80 -2.42 8.54
CA THR A 101 9.97 -2.84 7.75
C THR A 101 10.01 -2.07 6.43
N PRO A 102 11.10 -1.33 6.13
CA PRO A 102 11.20 -0.60 4.86
C PRO A 102 11.18 -1.55 3.65
N VAL A 103 10.40 -1.22 2.65
CA VAL A 103 10.24 -2.06 1.44
C VAL A 103 10.72 -1.33 0.18
N VAL A 104 10.29 -0.09 -0.03
CA VAL A 104 10.61 0.68 -1.24
C VAL A 104 10.85 2.14 -0.89
N GLU A 105 11.88 2.75 -1.45
CA GLU A 105 12.01 4.20 -1.45
C GLU A 105 11.16 4.78 -2.58
N PHE A 106 10.46 5.87 -2.29
CA PHE A 106 9.52 6.50 -3.21
C PHE A 106 9.82 7.99 -3.35
N ASP A 107 10.06 8.42 -4.58
CA ASP A 107 10.34 9.81 -4.91
C ASP A 107 9.09 10.44 -5.55
N ARG A 108 8.25 11.06 -4.71
CA ARG A 108 7.02 11.71 -5.14
C ARG A 108 7.25 12.73 -6.25
N ALA A 109 8.23 13.60 -6.07
CA ALA A 109 8.52 14.68 -7.02
C ALA A 109 8.88 14.12 -8.40
N LYS A 110 9.65 13.04 -8.45
CA LYS A 110 10.03 12.39 -9.69
C LYS A 110 8.84 11.77 -10.41
N VAL A 111 7.99 11.08 -9.67
CA VAL A 111 6.78 10.44 -10.23
C VAL A 111 5.86 11.51 -10.82
N GLU A 112 5.65 12.62 -10.08
CA GLU A 112 4.83 13.73 -10.57
C GLU A 112 5.45 14.38 -11.81
N ALA A 113 6.77 14.57 -11.82
CA ALA A 113 7.48 15.15 -12.97
C ALA A 113 7.36 14.26 -14.21
N LEU A 114 7.21 12.95 -14.04
CA LEU A 114 7.02 12.00 -15.13
C LEU A 114 5.55 11.87 -15.55
N GLY A 115 4.66 12.68 -14.98
CA GLY A 115 3.26 12.78 -15.40
C GLY A 115 2.34 11.72 -14.79
N ARG A 116 2.73 11.10 -13.68
CA ARG A 116 1.89 10.07 -13.03
C ARG A 116 1.38 10.56 -11.69
N SER A 117 0.20 10.05 -11.30
CA SER A 117 -0.39 10.32 -9.99
C SER A 117 0.39 9.58 -8.90
N VAL A 118 0.58 10.23 -7.76
CA VAL A 118 1.23 9.63 -6.59
C VAL A 118 0.23 8.98 -5.63
N ILE A 119 -1.07 9.12 -5.87
CA ILE A 119 -2.10 8.48 -5.04
C ILE A 119 -1.82 6.98 -4.98
N SER A 120 -1.75 6.45 -3.77
CA SER A 120 -1.26 5.09 -3.53
C SER A 120 -2.33 4.23 -2.85
N PRO A 121 -3.02 3.37 -3.62
CA PRO A 121 -4.01 2.45 -3.04
C PRO A 121 -3.36 1.39 -2.16
N VAL A 122 -4.05 1.07 -1.04
CA VAL A 122 -3.71 -0.03 -0.14
C VAL A 122 -4.98 -0.86 -0.01
N VAL A 123 -4.97 -2.06 -0.55
CA VAL A 123 -6.17 -2.89 -0.65
C VAL A 123 -5.92 -4.31 -0.14
N SER A 124 -6.98 -4.93 0.39
CA SER A 124 -6.99 -6.33 0.78
C SER A 124 -7.71 -7.14 -0.29
N SER A 125 -7.01 -8.12 -0.88
CA SER A 125 -7.56 -8.99 -1.93
C SER A 125 -7.87 -10.39 -1.41
N GLY A 126 -7.50 -10.70 -0.17
CA GLY A 126 -7.71 -12.01 0.44
C GLY A 126 -8.98 -12.09 1.26
N ALA A 127 -8.94 -12.93 2.28
CA ALA A 127 -10.08 -13.17 3.18
C ALA A 127 -10.32 -11.99 4.12
N GLY A 128 -11.49 -11.96 4.73
CA GLY A 128 -11.84 -10.99 5.75
C GLY A 128 -12.65 -9.80 5.22
N THR A 129 -13.12 -9.02 6.16
CA THR A 129 -13.96 -7.84 5.88
C THR A 129 -13.35 -6.62 6.57
N ILE A 130 -13.26 -5.52 5.85
CA ILE A 130 -12.78 -4.27 6.43
C ILE A 130 -13.90 -3.65 7.26
N THR A 131 -13.62 -3.40 8.55
CA THR A 131 -14.62 -2.91 9.50
C THR A 131 -14.43 -1.45 9.87
N ARG A 132 -13.21 -0.92 9.75
CA ARG A 132 -12.90 0.47 10.10
C ARG A 132 -11.86 0.99 9.13
N LYS A 133 -12.02 2.23 8.70
CA LYS A 133 -11.09 2.92 7.83
C LYS A 133 -10.71 4.26 8.45
N ALA A 134 -9.43 4.58 8.44
CA ALA A 134 -8.93 5.86 8.93
C ALA A 134 -9.31 7.00 7.98
N SER A 135 -9.19 8.23 8.48
CA SER A 135 -9.31 9.45 7.68
C SER A 135 -8.25 10.44 8.19
N GLY A 136 -7.92 11.43 7.35
CA GLY A 136 -6.94 12.45 7.71
C GLY A 136 -5.51 11.97 7.59
N ALA A 137 -4.60 12.61 8.31
CA ALA A 137 -3.16 12.32 8.25
C ALA A 137 -2.83 11.02 8.96
N VAL A 138 -1.93 10.24 8.36
CA VAL A 138 -1.42 8.99 8.92
C VAL A 138 0.10 8.93 8.82
N ARG A 139 0.72 8.20 9.75
CA ARG A 139 2.17 8.02 9.82
C ARG A 139 2.52 6.56 9.57
N ALA A 140 3.51 6.35 8.72
CA ALA A 140 3.98 5.02 8.33
C ALA A 140 4.37 4.17 9.54
N GLY A 141 3.87 2.95 9.60
CA GLY A 141 4.21 1.99 10.64
C GLY A 141 3.70 2.33 12.03
N GLN A 142 2.88 3.37 12.17
CA GLN A 142 2.39 3.84 13.47
C GLN A 142 0.87 3.90 13.55
N ASP A 143 0.22 4.55 12.58
CA ASP A 143 -1.22 4.75 12.63
C ASP A 143 -1.96 3.62 11.92
N VAL A 144 -3.06 3.17 12.48
CA VAL A 144 -3.91 2.15 11.86
C VAL A 144 -4.61 2.77 10.67
N LEU A 145 -4.43 2.16 9.50
CA LEU A 145 -5.06 2.60 8.26
C LEU A 145 -6.45 2.00 8.12
N PHE A 146 -6.57 0.71 8.35
CA PHE A 146 -7.87 0.04 8.44
C PHE A 146 -7.73 -1.27 9.21
N VAL A 147 -8.87 -1.84 9.59
CA VAL A 147 -8.93 -3.10 10.35
C VAL A 147 -9.65 -4.14 9.50
N ILE A 148 -9.07 -5.33 9.42
CA ILE A 148 -9.68 -6.48 8.74
C ILE A 148 -10.17 -7.44 9.82
N GLU A 149 -11.44 -7.81 9.75
CA GLU A 149 -12.05 -8.81 10.62
C GLU A 149 -12.08 -10.15 9.88
N VAL A 150 -11.50 -11.16 10.49
CA VAL A 150 -11.37 -12.50 9.92
C VAL A 150 -12.00 -13.57 10.81
#